data_7d95be88339beba01f4b32474f35399f
#
_entry.id   7d95be88339beba01f4b32474f35399f
#
_cell.length_a   1.000
_cell.length_b   1.000
_cell.length_c   1.000
_cell.angle_alpha   90.00
_cell.angle_beta   90.00
_cell.angle_gamma   90.00
#
_symmetry.space_group_name_H-M   'P 1'
#
loop_
_entity.id
_entity.type
_entity.pdbx_description
1 polymer ?
#
loop_
_entity_poly.entity_id
_entity_poly.type
_entity_poly.pdbx_seq_one_letter_code
_entity_poly.pdbx_strand_id
1 'polypeptide(L)'
;MGKIEVTMTKIETGKRGWKLLKRVSVLMLASVLSACGVSNVVIDGSFPTPNISKLPLTVAVLYDDALRAFSYMEYSETGQEEINIESGQSHIQLFNSVLPAMFENVVQLQTAEQAASSGADAIFIPAIEEFQLALPSKTRLDVYEVWIKYNMRLESPAGEYIADWVLTSYGKTPTETFRSNEAAINEAAIVALRDLASSFSLSFTQVPEVRDWLDSQ
;
A
#
# COMPACT_ATOMS: atom_id res chain seq x y z
N MET A 1 -32.89 -66.38 -58.19
CA MET A 1 -32.51 -66.80 -56.82
C MET A 1 -31.14 -66.21 -56.51
N GLY A 2 -31.09 -65.01 -56.08
CA GLY A 2 -29.83 -64.24 -55.76
C GLY A 2 -29.80 -63.92 -54.28
N LYS A 3 -28.83 -64.50 -53.59
CA LYS A 3 -28.53 -64.18 -52.19
C LYS A 3 -27.83 -62.86 -52.10
N ILE A 4 -28.37 -61.94 -51.29
CA ILE A 4 -27.72 -60.65 -50.89
C ILE A 4 -26.94 -60.95 -49.61
N GLU A 5 -25.58 -60.87 -49.65
CA GLU A 5 -24.71 -60.85 -48.51
C GLU A 5 -24.65 -59.45 -47.92
N VAL A 6 -25.10 -59.26 -46.74
CA VAL A 6 -24.97 -58.00 -45.97
C VAL A 6 -23.65 -58.07 -45.23
N THR A 7 -22.65 -57.29 -45.69
CA THR A 7 -21.36 -57.12 -45.00
C THR A 7 -21.56 -56.17 -43.83
N MET A 8 -21.48 -56.68 -42.59
CA MET A 8 -21.44 -55.86 -41.40
C MET A 8 -20.05 -55.21 -41.26
N THR A 9 -19.97 -53.94 -41.53
CA THR A 9 -18.80 -53.10 -41.18
C THR A 9 -18.84 -52.75 -39.69
N LYS A 10 -17.96 -53.36 -38.91
CA LYS A 10 -17.80 -53.17 -37.47
C LYS A 10 -17.14 -51.80 -37.22
N ILE A 11 -17.88 -50.86 -36.66
CA ILE A 11 -17.41 -49.52 -36.31
C ILE A 11 -16.45 -49.60 -35.15
N GLU A 12 -15.14 -49.49 -35.39
CA GLU A 12 -14.07 -49.40 -34.38
C GLU A 12 -13.88 -47.95 -33.85
N THR A 13 -14.94 -47.23 -33.52
CA THR A 13 -14.88 -45.82 -33.08
C THR A 13 -14.85 -45.64 -31.57
N GLY A 14 -14.98 -46.68 -30.75
CA GLY A 14 -15.13 -46.52 -29.29
C GLY A 14 -13.87 -46.21 -28.49
N LYS A 15 -12.71 -46.74 -28.91
CA LYS A 15 -11.50 -46.67 -28.06
C LYS A 15 -10.67 -45.38 -28.24
N ARG A 16 -10.69 -44.76 -29.40
CA ARG A 16 -9.99 -43.49 -29.67
C ARG A 16 -10.73 -42.30 -29.08
N GLY A 17 -12.06 -42.27 -29.20
CA GLY A 17 -12.90 -41.22 -28.60
C GLY A 17 -12.83 -41.17 -27.06
N TRP A 18 -12.81 -42.36 -26.40
CA TRP A 18 -12.66 -42.47 -24.94
C TRP A 18 -11.31 -41.94 -24.41
N LYS A 19 -10.21 -42.19 -25.14
CA LYS A 19 -8.88 -41.65 -24.79
C LYS A 19 -8.79 -40.14 -24.99
N LEU A 20 -9.42 -39.61 -26.02
CA LEU A 20 -9.52 -38.16 -26.25
C LEU A 20 -10.38 -37.48 -25.18
N LEU A 21 -11.52 -38.06 -24.83
CA LEU A 21 -12.42 -37.53 -23.78
C LEU A 21 -11.71 -37.50 -22.41
N LYS A 22 -10.96 -38.55 -22.03
CA LYS A 22 -10.14 -38.58 -20.82
C LYS A 22 -9.02 -37.55 -20.82
N ARG A 23 -8.36 -37.31 -21.94
CA ARG A 23 -7.28 -36.29 -22.06
C ARG A 23 -7.84 -34.89 -21.96
N VAL A 24 -9.00 -34.59 -22.56
CA VAL A 24 -9.67 -33.30 -22.46
C VAL A 24 -10.19 -33.08 -21.04
N SER A 25 -10.73 -34.10 -20.38
CA SER A 25 -11.18 -34.01 -18.98
C SER A 25 -10.03 -33.76 -18.00
N VAL A 26 -8.86 -34.36 -18.20
CA VAL A 26 -7.66 -34.14 -17.38
C VAL A 26 -7.08 -32.73 -17.61
N LEU A 27 -7.06 -32.25 -18.86
CA LEU A 27 -6.66 -30.87 -19.18
C LEU A 27 -7.62 -29.85 -18.57
N MET A 28 -8.92 -30.09 -18.60
CA MET A 28 -9.93 -29.20 -18.03
C MET A 28 -9.86 -29.19 -16.49
N LEU A 29 -9.53 -30.31 -15.87
CA LEU A 29 -9.34 -30.40 -14.41
C LEU A 29 -8.03 -29.69 -13.95
N ALA A 30 -6.97 -29.72 -14.78
CA ALA A 30 -5.70 -29.05 -14.50
C ALA A 30 -5.82 -27.51 -14.60
N SER A 31 -6.71 -26.97 -15.43
CA SER A 31 -6.93 -25.53 -15.55
C SER A 31 -7.73 -24.91 -14.40
N VAL A 32 -8.41 -25.70 -13.58
CA VAL A 32 -9.18 -25.22 -12.42
C VAL A 32 -8.29 -25.03 -11.17
N LEU A 33 -7.10 -25.61 -11.15
CA LEU A 33 -6.17 -25.53 -10.00
C LEU A 33 -5.29 -24.26 -9.98
N SER A 34 -5.41 -23.37 -10.97
CA SER A 34 -4.58 -22.15 -11.08
C SER A 34 -5.26 -20.87 -10.55
N ALA A 35 -6.42 -20.96 -9.88
CA ALA A 35 -7.25 -19.81 -9.55
C ALA A 35 -7.08 -19.24 -8.13
N CYS A 36 -6.10 -19.73 -7.35
CA CYS A 36 -5.75 -19.09 -6.06
C CYS A 36 -4.49 -18.23 -6.28
N GLY A 37 -4.65 -17.02 -6.75
CA GLY A 37 -3.60 -16.02 -6.82
C GLY A 37 -3.80 -14.98 -5.73
N VAL A 38 -2.70 -14.48 -5.14
CA VAL A 38 -2.69 -13.32 -4.27
C VAL A 38 -3.10 -12.09 -5.10
N SER A 39 -4.04 -11.28 -4.59
CA SER A 39 -4.42 -10.02 -5.22
C SER A 39 -3.38 -8.96 -4.88
N ASN A 40 -2.77 -8.34 -5.89
CA ASN A 40 -1.81 -7.26 -5.69
C ASN A 40 -2.50 -5.91 -5.86
N VAL A 41 -2.40 -5.06 -4.85
CA VAL A 41 -2.90 -3.69 -4.83
C VAL A 41 -1.74 -2.73 -4.70
N VAL A 42 -1.45 -1.99 -5.76
CA VAL A 42 -0.50 -0.88 -5.72
C VAL A 42 -1.27 0.37 -5.35
N ILE A 43 -0.88 1.02 -4.24
CA ILE A 43 -1.52 2.26 -3.83
C ILE A 43 -0.99 3.39 -4.70
N ASP A 44 -1.88 4.02 -5.43
CA ASP A 44 -1.59 5.15 -6.31
C ASP A 44 -2.69 6.21 -6.23
N GLY A 45 -2.29 7.47 -6.08
CA GLY A 45 -3.22 8.58 -5.98
C GLY A 45 -2.53 9.92 -5.87
N SER A 46 -3.31 10.99 -5.76
CA SER A 46 -2.80 12.35 -5.60
C SER A 46 -3.03 12.86 -4.20
N PHE A 47 -2.07 13.63 -3.70
CA PHE A 47 -2.13 14.25 -2.39
C PHE A 47 -2.21 15.77 -2.56
N PRO A 48 -3.28 16.42 -2.05
CA PRO A 48 -3.40 17.87 -2.12
C PRO A 48 -2.31 18.53 -1.28
N THR A 49 -1.76 19.61 -1.82
CA THR A 49 -0.78 20.42 -1.10
C THR A 49 -1.52 21.27 -0.04
N PRO A 50 -1.16 21.20 1.25
CA PRO A 50 -1.75 22.04 2.28
C PRO A 50 -1.56 23.52 2.00
N ASN A 51 -2.57 24.33 2.25
CA ASN A 51 -2.49 25.79 2.14
C ASN A 51 -2.32 26.39 3.53
N ILE A 52 -1.06 26.39 4.02
CA ILE A 52 -0.67 26.88 5.35
C ILE A 52 0.51 27.84 5.23
N SER A 53 0.78 28.62 6.28
CA SER A 53 1.98 29.46 6.34
C SER A 53 3.20 28.58 6.54
N LYS A 54 4.22 28.77 5.70
CA LYS A 54 5.47 28.02 5.81
C LYS A 54 6.28 28.46 7.01
N LEU A 55 6.94 27.51 7.62
CA LEU A 55 7.98 27.74 8.60
C LEU A 55 9.27 28.15 7.86
N PRO A 56 9.99 29.20 8.31
CA PRO A 56 11.21 29.68 7.67
C PRO A 56 12.42 28.78 8.01
N LEU A 57 12.29 27.49 7.73
CA LEU A 57 13.24 26.43 8.02
C LEU A 57 13.60 25.65 6.76
N THR A 58 14.81 25.12 6.77
CA THR A 58 15.26 24.09 5.84
C THR A 58 15.19 22.74 6.53
N VAL A 59 14.28 21.87 6.08
CA VAL A 59 14.15 20.52 6.62
C VAL A 59 14.67 19.51 5.60
N ALA A 60 15.58 18.66 6.02
CA ALA A 60 15.95 17.49 5.23
C ALA A 60 15.02 16.31 5.57
N VAL A 61 14.70 15.49 4.57
CA VAL A 61 13.92 14.27 4.77
C VAL A 61 14.73 13.05 4.38
N LEU A 62 14.73 12.06 5.24
CA LEU A 62 15.36 10.76 5.00
C LEU A 62 14.27 9.68 5.00
N TYR A 63 14.04 9.07 3.84
CA TYR A 63 13.20 7.89 3.72
C TYR A 63 14.08 6.64 3.81
N ASP A 64 13.86 5.81 4.81
CA ASP A 64 14.58 4.55 4.92
C ASP A 64 14.12 3.51 3.88
N ASP A 65 14.86 2.42 3.76
CA ASP A 65 14.53 1.36 2.81
C ASP A 65 13.24 0.62 3.19
N ALA A 66 12.91 0.56 4.48
CA ALA A 66 11.69 -0.07 4.97
C ALA A 66 10.45 0.71 4.50
N LEU A 67 10.48 2.05 4.58
CA LEU A 67 9.42 2.90 4.06
C LEU A 67 9.35 2.84 2.53
N ARG A 68 10.51 2.88 1.85
CA ARG A 68 10.59 2.86 0.37
C ARG A 68 9.98 1.61 -0.23
N ALA A 69 10.26 0.46 0.39
CA ALA A 69 9.82 -0.86 -0.07
C ALA A 69 8.61 -1.37 0.73
N PHE A 70 7.88 -0.48 1.41
CA PHE A 70 6.80 -0.91 2.29
C PHE A 70 5.72 -1.66 1.53
N SER A 71 5.44 -2.86 2.02
CA SER A 71 4.31 -3.69 1.59
C SER A 71 3.64 -4.33 2.81
N TYR A 72 2.34 -4.58 2.69
CA TYR A 72 1.53 -5.24 3.72
C TYR A 72 0.85 -6.46 3.12
N MET A 73 0.89 -7.57 3.84
CA MET A 73 0.22 -8.81 3.43
C MET A 73 -0.96 -9.10 4.34
N GLU A 74 -2.15 -9.18 3.74
CA GLU A 74 -3.36 -9.62 4.41
C GLU A 74 -3.54 -11.13 4.22
N TYR A 75 -3.88 -11.83 5.30
CA TYR A 75 -4.06 -13.28 5.32
C TYR A 75 -5.52 -13.66 5.58
N SER A 76 -5.97 -14.75 4.96
CA SER A 76 -7.26 -15.36 5.25
C SER A 76 -7.32 -15.95 6.66
N GLU A 77 -8.51 -16.34 7.12
CA GLU A 77 -8.68 -17.08 8.38
C GLU A 77 -7.93 -18.42 8.38
N THR A 78 -7.64 -18.99 7.21
CA THR A 78 -6.88 -20.23 7.04
C THR A 78 -5.37 -20.01 6.94
N GLY A 79 -4.90 -18.77 7.02
CA GLY A 79 -3.49 -18.39 6.93
C GLY A 79 -2.92 -18.36 5.51
N GLN A 80 -3.78 -18.35 4.48
CA GLN A 80 -3.34 -18.14 3.10
C GLN A 80 -3.23 -16.65 2.80
N GLU A 81 -2.23 -16.27 2.01
CA GLU A 81 -2.07 -14.90 1.52
C GLU A 81 -3.25 -14.54 0.60
N GLU A 82 -3.93 -13.46 0.91
CA GLU A 82 -5.10 -12.99 0.15
C GLU A 82 -4.79 -11.73 -0.67
N ILE A 83 -4.20 -10.72 -0.01
CA ILE A 83 -3.99 -9.41 -0.62
C ILE A 83 -2.61 -8.91 -0.23
N ASN A 84 -1.81 -8.56 -1.23
CA ASN A 84 -0.57 -7.82 -1.07
C ASN A 84 -0.80 -6.36 -1.42
N ILE A 85 -0.49 -5.44 -0.50
CA ILE A 85 -0.60 -4.00 -0.69
C ILE A 85 0.80 -3.40 -0.77
N GLU A 86 1.14 -2.80 -1.91
CA GLU A 86 2.38 -2.07 -2.12
C GLU A 86 2.10 -0.57 -2.01
N SER A 87 2.63 0.09 -0.98
CA SER A 87 2.33 1.51 -0.72
C SER A 87 3.54 2.40 -0.47
N GLY A 88 4.76 1.85 -0.44
CA GLY A 88 5.97 2.62 -0.13
C GLY A 88 6.11 3.91 -0.94
N GLN A 89 5.86 3.86 -2.25
CA GLN A 89 5.95 5.05 -3.11
C GLN A 89 4.89 6.10 -2.79
N SER A 90 3.68 5.70 -2.40
CA SER A 90 2.61 6.64 -2.05
C SER A 90 2.88 7.38 -0.76
N HIS A 91 3.54 6.74 0.22
CA HIS A 91 4.02 7.43 1.43
C HIS A 91 5.06 8.50 1.10
N ILE A 92 6.02 8.19 0.22
CA ILE A 92 7.03 9.16 -0.24
C ILE A 92 6.37 10.32 -0.99
N GLN A 93 5.44 10.04 -1.91
CA GLN A 93 4.71 11.06 -2.67
C GLN A 93 3.92 11.99 -1.75
N LEU A 94 3.29 11.45 -0.70
CA LEU A 94 2.57 12.23 0.30
C LEU A 94 3.52 13.24 0.96
N PHE A 95 4.63 12.79 1.55
CA PHE A 95 5.56 13.68 2.22
C PHE A 95 6.22 14.68 1.25
N ASN A 96 6.52 14.25 0.02
CA ASN A 96 7.02 15.14 -1.03
C ASN A 96 6.01 16.23 -1.46
N SER A 97 4.71 16.00 -1.22
CA SER A 97 3.65 17.00 -1.41
C SER A 97 3.48 17.93 -0.22
N VAL A 98 3.56 17.37 1.00
CA VAL A 98 3.25 18.08 2.25
C VAL A 98 4.42 18.91 2.77
N LEU A 99 5.64 18.36 2.80
CA LEU A 99 6.81 19.04 3.37
C LEU A 99 7.12 20.37 2.68
N PRO A 100 7.12 20.49 1.32
CA PRO A 100 7.35 21.78 0.68
C PRO A 100 6.24 22.81 0.91
N ALA A 101 5.07 22.41 1.39
CA ALA A 101 4.00 23.32 1.80
C ALA A 101 4.20 23.83 3.24
N MET A 102 4.89 23.04 4.09
CA MET A 102 5.11 23.35 5.50
C MET A 102 6.39 24.13 5.75
N PHE A 103 7.44 23.91 4.94
CA PHE A 103 8.76 24.47 5.15
C PHE A 103 9.22 25.30 3.96
N GLU A 104 10.08 26.29 4.22
CA GLU A 104 10.60 27.17 3.15
C GLU A 104 11.47 26.39 2.18
N ASN A 105 12.36 25.52 2.71
CA ASN A 105 13.19 24.63 1.92
C ASN A 105 13.09 23.18 2.40
N VAL A 106 13.11 22.25 1.43
CA VAL A 106 13.13 20.82 1.70
C VAL A 106 14.23 20.16 0.89
N VAL A 107 15.08 19.37 1.56
CA VAL A 107 16.21 18.64 0.96
C VAL A 107 15.96 17.15 1.16
N GLN A 108 15.97 16.37 0.09
CA GLN A 108 15.87 14.91 0.21
C GLN A 108 17.25 14.28 0.37
N LEU A 109 17.49 13.56 1.45
CA LEU A 109 18.71 12.79 1.68
C LEU A 109 18.58 11.37 1.10
N GLN A 110 19.69 10.85 0.61
CA GLN A 110 19.79 9.44 0.19
C GLN A 110 20.32 8.56 1.33
N THR A 111 21.18 9.13 2.18
CA THR A 111 21.79 8.43 3.33
C THR A 111 21.89 9.38 4.52
N ALA A 112 21.99 8.80 5.73
CA ALA A 112 22.11 9.57 6.96
C ALA A 112 23.40 10.39 7.03
N GLU A 113 24.49 9.93 6.39
CA GLU A 113 25.79 10.63 6.37
C GLU A 113 25.73 11.99 5.68
N GLN A 114 24.76 12.20 4.77
CA GLN A 114 24.55 13.48 4.10
C GLN A 114 23.96 14.55 5.03
N ALA A 115 23.41 14.16 6.19
CA ALA A 115 22.73 15.06 7.12
C ALA A 115 23.62 16.26 7.53
N ALA A 116 24.84 16.00 8.00
CA ALA A 116 25.77 17.04 8.46
C ALA A 116 26.17 18.08 7.39
N SER A 117 26.09 17.72 6.12
CA SER A 117 26.43 18.61 5.00
C SER A 117 25.21 19.17 4.25
N SER A 118 24.00 18.83 4.68
CA SER A 118 22.76 19.21 4.00
C SER A 118 22.41 20.70 4.11
N GLY A 119 22.94 21.39 5.13
CA GLY A 119 22.54 22.74 5.48
C GLY A 119 21.11 22.83 6.05
N ALA A 120 20.54 21.71 6.47
CA ALA A 120 19.23 21.67 7.09
C ALA A 120 19.28 22.07 8.57
N ASP A 121 18.17 22.61 9.07
CA ASP A 121 17.96 22.89 10.50
C ASP A 121 17.57 21.62 11.27
N ALA A 122 16.84 20.70 10.59
CA ALA A 122 16.45 19.41 11.12
C ALA A 122 16.33 18.35 10.04
N ILE A 123 16.40 17.09 10.47
CA ILE A 123 16.21 15.89 9.65
C ILE A 123 14.89 15.22 10.06
N PHE A 124 13.95 15.11 9.15
CA PHE A 124 12.68 14.42 9.35
C PHE A 124 12.77 12.99 8.83
N ILE A 125 12.39 12.02 9.66
CA ILE A 125 12.48 10.58 9.38
C ILE A 125 11.13 9.94 9.71
N PRO A 126 10.23 9.81 8.73
CA PRO A 126 8.97 9.10 8.91
C PRO A 126 9.15 7.58 8.81
N ALA A 127 8.50 6.83 9.67
CA ALA A 127 8.46 5.37 9.63
C ALA A 127 7.04 4.85 9.85
N ILE A 128 6.68 3.74 9.19
CA ILE A 128 5.42 3.04 9.41
C ILE A 128 5.63 2.02 10.52
N GLU A 129 4.91 2.15 11.64
CA GLU A 129 4.92 1.17 12.73
C GLU A 129 3.90 0.07 12.51
N GLU A 130 2.72 0.41 11.98
CA GLU A 130 1.63 -0.53 11.82
C GLU A 130 0.77 -0.15 10.60
N PHE A 131 0.33 -1.16 9.87
CA PHE A 131 -0.65 -1.05 8.80
C PHE A 131 -1.69 -2.13 9.00
N GLN A 132 -2.97 -1.78 8.91
CA GLN A 132 -4.08 -2.72 9.03
C GLN A 132 -5.07 -2.51 7.90
N LEU A 133 -5.52 -3.61 7.31
CA LEU A 133 -6.63 -3.65 6.36
C LEU A 133 -7.80 -4.43 6.98
N ALA A 134 -8.96 -3.79 7.10
CA ALA A 134 -10.19 -4.48 7.48
C ALA A 134 -11.03 -4.78 6.23
N LEU A 135 -11.25 -6.07 6.00
CA LEU A 135 -12.05 -6.56 4.87
C LEU A 135 -13.52 -6.69 5.25
N PRO A 136 -14.46 -6.39 4.34
CA PRO A 136 -15.91 -6.60 4.56
C PRO A 136 -16.25 -8.03 4.98
N SER A 137 -15.54 -9.02 4.42
CA SER A 137 -15.72 -10.44 4.75
C SER A 137 -15.42 -10.77 6.22
N LYS A 138 -14.47 -10.04 6.84
CA LYS A 138 -14.05 -10.23 8.23
C LYS A 138 -14.86 -9.38 9.22
N THR A 139 -15.19 -8.15 8.85
CA THR A 139 -15.89 -7.20 9.74
C THR A 139 -17.39 -7.30 9.67
N ARG A 140 -17.94 -7.88 8.59
CA ARG A 140 -19.38 -7.89 8.24
C ARG A 140 -19.94 -6.47 8.02
N LEU A 141 -19.07 -5.52 7.71
CA LEU A 141 -19.41 -4.17 7.29
C LEU A 141 -19.22 -4.06 5.78
N ASP A 142 -20.04 -3.26 5.11
CA ASP A 142 -19.95 -3.05 3.66
C ASP A 142 -18.91 -1.98 3.31
N VAL A 143 -17.75 -2.02 3.98
CA VAL A 143 -16.64 -1.07 3.79
C VAL A 143 -15.28 -1.77 3.84
N TYR A 144 -14.33 -1.25 3.08
CA TYR A 144 -12.89 -1.46 3.30
C TYR A 144 -12.37 -0.37 4.21
N GLU A 145 -11.54 -0.72 5.19
CA GLU A 145 -10.96 0.23 6.13
C GLU A 145 -9.46 0.03 6.18
N VAL A 146 -8.72 1.13 6.17
CA VAL A 146 -7.25 1.15 6.30
C VAL A 146 -6.88 2.01 7.49
N TRP A 147 -6.04 1.47 8.36
CA TRP A 147 -5.44 2.14 9.51
C TRP A 147 -3.93 2.11 9.35
N ILE A 148 -3.29 3.26 9.54
CA ILE A 148 -1.84 3.35 9.47
C ILE A 148 -1.35 4.12 10.69
N LYS A 149 -0.38 3.53 11.39
CA LYS A 149 0.31 4.15 12.52
C LYS A 149 1.74 4.48 12.08
N TYR A 150 2.11 5.73 12.26
CA TYR A 150 3.44 6.22 11.96
C TYR A 150 4.17 6.62 13.22
N ASN A 151 5.48 6.40 13.22
CA ASN A 151 6.42 7.13 14.05
C ASN A 151 7.02 8.27 13.22
N MET A 152 6.93 9.49 13.74
CA MET A 152 7.48 10.70 13.16
C MET A 152 8.67 11.14 14.00
N ARG A 153 9.87 11.07 13.45
CA ARG A 153 11.08 11.42 14.14
C ARG A 153 11.74 12.66 13.57
N LEU A 154 12.22 13.54 14.44
CA LEU A 154 12.96 14.74 14.10
C LEU A 154 14.30 14.73 14.84
N GLU A 155 15.39 14.92 14.11
CA GLU A 155 16.77 14.96 14.65
C GLU A 155 17.50 16.22 14.17
N SER A 156 18.52 16.63 14.90
CA SER A 156 19.46 17.63 14.37
C SER A 156 20.31 17.04 13.24
N PRO A 157 20.98 17.88 12.41
CA PRO A 157 21.94 17.38 11.42
C PRO A 157 23.14 16.62 12.03
N ALA A 158 23.38 16.78 13.33
CA ALA A 158 24.39 16.03 14.09
C ALA A 158 23.86 14.65 14.61
N GLY A 159 22.59 14.34 14.36
CA GLY A 159 21.94 13.11 14.85
C GLY A 159 21.43 13.20 16.29
N GLU A 160 21.34 14.42 16.85
CA GLU A 160 20.79 14.60 18.18
C GLU A 160 19.25 14.58 18.12
N TYR A 161 18.64 13.96 19.10
CA TYR A 161 17.19 13.87 19.24
C TYR A 161 16.56 15.26 19.42
N ILE A 162 15.51 15.54 18.64
CA ILE A 162 14.65 16.73 18.79
C ILE A 162 13.27 16.28 19.26
N ALA A 163 12.59 15.44 18.51
CA ALA A 163 11.25 14.98 18.82
C ALA A 163 10.96 13.60 18.20
N ASP A 164 10.03 12.89 18.85
CA ASP A 164 9.51 11.61 18.38
C ASP A 164 8.03 11.51 18.77
N TRP A 165 7.13 11.39 17.80
CA TRP A 165 5.70 11.31 18.08
C TRP A 165 4.98 10.38 17.12
N VAL A 166 3.85 9.86 17.59
CA VAL A 166 3.01 8.95 16.83
C VAL A 166 1.88 9.71 16.18
N LEU A 167 1.63 9.42 14.89
CA LEU A 167 0.40 9.80 14.19
C LEU A 167 -0.31 8.55 13.70
N THR A 168 -1.63 8.52 13.90
CA THR A 168 -2.50 7.51 13.32
C THR A 168 -3.34 8.14 12.25
N SER A 169 -3.60 7.41 11.18
CA SER A 169 -4.48 7.82 10.10
C SER A 169 -5.48 6.73 9.75
N TYR A 170 -6.63 7.15 9.24
CA TYR A 170 -7.73 6.27 8.94
C TYR A 170 -8.41 6.63 7.63
N GLY A 171 -8.73 5.62 6.83
CA GLY A 171 -9.51 5.78 5.63
C GLY A 171 -10.48 4.63 5.44
N LYS A 172 -11.63 4.92 4.82
CA LYS A 172 -12.63 3.91 4.50
C LYS A 172 -13.29 4.18 3.17
N THR A 173 -13.71 3.10 2.51
CA THR A 173 -14.42 3.16 1.24
C THR A 173 -15.53 2.11 1.21
N PRO A 174 -16.78 2.50 0.89
CA PRO A 174 -17.86 1.54 0.71
C PRO A 174 -17.58 0.58 -0.46
N THR A 175 -17.98 -0.69 -0.31
CA THR A 175 -17.77 -1.74 -1.32
C THR A 175 -18.46 -1.42 -2.65
N GLU A 176 -19.60 -0.74 -2.60
CA GLU A 176 -20.42 -0.40 -3.79
C GLU A 176 -19.85 0.77 -4.63
N THR A 177 -18.86 1.50 -4.10
CA THR A 177 -18.33 2.71 -4.76
C THR A 177 -17.50 2.37 -6.00
N PHE A 178 -16.82 1.23 -6.00
CA PHE A 178 -15.88 0.83 -7.06
C PHE A 178 -16.27 -0.52 -7.68
N ARG A 179 -15.78 -0.74 -8.93
CA ARG A 179 -16.07 -1.98 -9.67
C ARG A 179 -15.22 -3.17 -9.23
N SER A 180 -14.11 -2.92 -8.51
CA SER A 180 -13.23 -3.97 -8.01
C SER A 180 -12.83 -3.71 -6.57
N ASN A 181 -12.48 -4.79 -5.86
CA ASN A 181 -12.00 -4.73 -4.49
C ASN A 181 -10.67 -3.97 -4.40
N GLU A 182 -9.78 -4.16 -5.38
CA GLU A 182 -8.48 -3.50 -5.45
C GLU A 182 -8.64 -1.97 -5.53
N ALA A 183 -9.56 -1.49 -6.36
CA ALA A 183 -9.84 -0.06 -6.48
C ALA A 183 -10.44 0.52 -5.18
N ALA A 184 -11.29 -0.22 -4.50
CA ALA A 184 -11.87 0.20 -3.21
C ALA A 184 -10.82 0.23 -2.09
N ILE A 185 -9.92 -0.75 -2.05
CA ILE A 185 -8.79 -0.81 -1.09
C ILE A 185 -7.82 0.35 -1.38
N ASN A 186 -7.47 0.58 -2.66
CA ASN A 186 -6.63 1.72 -3.03
C ASN A 186 -7.22 3.03 -2.53
N GLU A 187 -8.51 3.29 -2.75
CA GLU A 187 -9.14 4.54 -2.29
C GLU A 187 -9.19 4.62 -0.75
N ALA A 188 -9.47 3.53 -0.03
CA ALA A 188 -9.41 3.53 1.43
C ALA A 188 -8.01 3.91 1.93
N ALA A 189 -6.95 3.37 1.32
CA ALA A 189 -5.58 3.73 1.64
C ALA A 189 -5.25 5.19 1.30
N ILE A 190 -5.69 5.69 0.13
CA ILE A 190 -5.51 7.09 -0.26
C ILE A 190 -6.23 8.05 0.70
N VAL A 191 -7.44 7.69 1.17
CA VAL A 191 -8.16 8.47 2.19
C VAL A 191 -7.38 8.49 3.50
N ALA A 192 -6.81 7.35 3.94
CA ALA A 192 -5.96 7.30 5.14
C ALA A 192 -4.71 8.18 4.98
N LEU A 193 -4.06 8.14 3.81
CA LEU A 193 -2.88 8.97 3.55
C LEU A 193 -3.21 10.48 3.51
N ARG A 194 -4.38 10.86 2.98
CA ARG A 194 -4.86 12.25 3.02
C ARG A 194 -5.18 12.72 4.44
N ASP A 195 -5.73 11.84 5.26
CA ASP A 195 -5.95 12.09 6.69
C ASP A 195 -4.62 12.31 7.42
N LEU A 196 -3.60 11.48 7.13
CA LEU A 196 -2.24 11.68 7.64
C LEU A 196 -1.70 13.06 7.25
N ALA A 197 -1.81 13.44 5.96
CA ALA A 197 -1.32 14.73 5.46
C ALA A 197 -1.91 15.90 6.23
N SER A 198 -3.24 15.86 6.46
CA SER A 198 -3.95 16.86 7.24
C SER A 198 -3.49 16.90 8.68
N SER A 199 -3.46 15.74 9.34
CA SER A 199 -3.09 15.60 10.75
C SER A 199 -1.64 16.04 10.99
N PHE A 200 -0.72 15.63 10.12
CA PHE A 200 0.69 16.03 10.19
C PHE A 200 0.88 17.53 10.05
N SER A 201 0.29 18.13 9.01
CA SER A 201 0.44 19.56 8.74
C SER A 201 -0.17 20.46 9.81
N LEU A 202 -1.23 20.00 10.50
CA LEU A 202 -1.91 20.77 11.54
C LEU A 202 -1.28 20.56 12.93
N SER A 203 -0.72 19.37 13.19
CA SER A 203 -0.23 19.02 14.53
C SER A 203 1.27 19.24 14.71
N PHE A 204 2.06 19.39 13.68
CA PHE A 204 3.52 19.49 13.76
C PHE A 204 4.01 20.51 14.79
N THR A 205 3.52 21.75 14.71
CA THR A 205 3.90 22.81 15.65
C THR A 205 3.23 22.68 17.02
N GLN A 206 2.34 21.70 17.21
CA GLN A 206 1.65 21.47 18.48
C GLN A 206 2.34 20.38 19.31
N VAL A 207 3.25 19.60 18.70
CA VAL A 207 4.10 18.64 19.43
C VAL A 207 4.99 19.43 20.38
N PRO A 208 4.98 19.16 21.70
CA PRO A 208 5.68 19.98 22.69
C PRO A 208 7.18 20.12 22.39
N GLU A 209 7.86 19.02 22.08
CA GLU A 209 9.30 18.99 21.79
C GLU A 209 9.63 19.76 20.49
N VAL A 210 8.76 19.69 19.48
CA VAL A 210 8.91 20.45 18.24
C VAL A 210 8.74 21.95 18.51
N ARG A 211 7.75 22.32 19.30
CA ARG A 211 7.53 23.73 19.67
C ARG A 211 8.71 24.30 20.47
N ASP A 212 9.19 23.57 21.48
CA ASP A 212 10.35 23.98 22.27
C ASP A 212 11.61 24.13 21.42
N TRP A 213 11.78 23.25 20.44
CA TRP A 213 12.86 23.35 19.46
C TRP A 213 12.67 24.58 18.53
N LEU A 214 11.46 24.84 18.02
CA LEU A 214 11.17 26.01 17.18
C LEU A 214 11.42 27.32 17.92
N ASP A 215 11.10 27.40 19.20
CA ASP A 215 11.31 28.59 20.05
C ASP A 215 12.81 28.84 20.32
N SER A 216 13.67 27.85 20.04
CA SER A 216 15.13 27.93 20.22
C SER A 216 15.87 28.36 18.93
N GLN A 217 15.18 28.41 17.77
CA GLN A 217 15.78 28.82 16.48
C GLN A 217 15.78 30.36 16.35
#